data_709f518daeac8197e8708b2426a072e8
#
_entry.id   709f518daeac8197e8708b2426a072e8
#
_cell.length_a   1.000
_cell.length_b   1.000
_cell.length_c   1.000
_cell.angle_alpha   90.00
_cell.angle_beta   90.00
_cell.angle_gamma   90.00
#
_symmetry.space_group_name_H-M   'P 1'
#
loop_
_entity.id
_entity.type
_entity.pdbx_description
1 polymer ?
#
loop_
_entity_poly.entity_id
_entity_poly.type
_entity_poly.pdbx_seq_one_letter_code
_entity_poly.pdbx_strand_id
1 'polypeptide(L)'
;ILDNVESRGLGDVYKRQLQVLMLWTFSNGYIPWISFFENSFWFIFMVLMVPIIHDFHFYCIHRLIHIPFLYKWVHSVHHKSVNPSPWSSLSMHPIEHFLYFSTVFWHFIIPSNPIIALYQLHFAGFGAVPGHVGFDKVEISENKTFDTHAYMHYLHHKYFNVNYGGDGLVPFDRVFGTYHDGSKDYDSKLKS
;
A
#
# COMPACT_ATOMS: atom_id res chain seq x y z
N ILE A 1 -17.98 9.12 -10.43
CA ILE A 1 -18.03 7.65 -10.65
C ILE A 1 -17.16 7.28 -11.87
N LEU A 2 -17.25 8.01 -12.98
CA LEU A 2 -16.41 7.78 -14.17
C LEU A 2 -14.91 7.97 -13.84
N ASP A 3 -14.57 9.03 -13.13
CA ASP A 3 -13.19 9.33 -12.69
C ASP A 3 -12.53 8.16 -11.92
N ASN A 4 -13.32 7.45 -11.10
CA ASN A 4 -12.82 6.29 -10.34
C ASN A 4 -12.52 5.08 -11.25
N VAL A 5 -13.32 4.85 -12.28
CA VAL A 5 -13.11 3.72 -13.22
C VAL A 5 -11.89 3.96 -14.10
N GLU A 6 -11.73 5.18 -14.62
CA GLU A 6 -10.57 5.56 -15.43
C GLU A 6 -9.27 5.48 -14.61
N SER A 7 -9.26 6.01 -13.41
CA SER A 7 -8.10 5.97 -12.53
C SER A 7 -7.70 4.55 -12.14
N ARG A 8 -8.67 3.65 -11.92
CA ARG A 8 -8.38 2.23 -11.65
C ARG A 8 -7.79 1.52 -12.87
N GLY A 9 -8.33 1.77 -14.06
CA GLY A 9 -7.77 1.27 -15.30
C GLY A 9 -6.32 1.71 -15.48
N LEU A 10 -6.04 2.96 -15.13
CA LEU A 10 -4.68 3.50 -15.16
C LEU A 10 -3.74 2.78 -14.16
N GLY A 11 -4.22 2.49 -12.93
CA GLY A 11 -3.46 1.71 -11.95
C GLY A 11 -3.06 0.32 -12.46
N ASP A 12 -3.97 -0.37 -13.14
CA ASP A 12 -3.67 -1.65 -13.76
C ASP A 12 -2.65 -1.52 -14.91
N VAL A 13 -2.70 -0.44 -15.68
CA VAL A 13 -1.70 -0.17 -16.72
C VAL A 13 -0.31 0.04 -16.11
N TYR A 14 -0.17 0.88 -15.08
CA TYR A 14 1.10 1.09 -14.39
C TYR A 14 1.66 -0.20 -13.79
N LYS A 15 0.82 -0.99 -13.13
CA LYS A 15 1.21 -2.29 -12.58
C LYS A 15 1.77 -3.21 -13.67
N ARG A 16 1.09 -3.32 -14.82
CA ARG A 16 1.56 -4.16 -15.95
C ARG A 16 2.85 -3.64 -16.55
N GLN A 17 3.00 -2.33 -16.71
CA GLN A 17 4.25 -1.75 -17.22
C GLN A 17 5.42 -2.08 -16.30
N LEU A 18 5.23 -1.98 -14.97
CA LEU A 18 6.24 -2.37 -13.99
C LEU A 18 6.52 -3.88 -13.99
N GLN A 19 5.50 -4.72 -14.19
CA GLN A 19 5.71 -6.17 -14.37
C GLN A 19 6.62 -6.45 -15.56
N VAL A 20 6.34 -5.85 -16.71
CA VAL A 20 7.16 -6.02 -17.93
C VAL A 20 8.58 -5.49 -17.69
N LEU A 21 8.72 -4.31 -17.08
CA LEU A 21 10.01 -3.73 -16.72
C LEU A 21 10.83 -4.68 -15.83
N MET A 22 10.22 -5.20 -14.78
CA MET A 22 10.90 -6.11 -13.83
C MET A 22 11.32 -7.41 -14.51
N LEU A 23 10.45 -8.02 -15.31
CA LEU A 23 10.80 -9.23 -16.06
C LEU A 23 11.94 -8.97 -17.05
N TRP A 24 11.93 -7.83 -17.72
CA TRP A 24 12.99 -7.42 -18.64
C TRP A 24 14.32 -7.20 -17.89
N THR A 25 14.31 -6.52 -16.74
CA THR A 25 15.53 -6.28 -15.94
C THR A 25 16.14 -7.56 -15.38
N PHE A 26 15.32 -8.50 -14.91
CA PHE A 26 15.79 -9.83 -14.49
C PHE A 26 16.35 -10.64 -15.66
N SER A 27 15.67 -10.64 -16.83
CA SER A 27 16.12 -11.40 -18.01
C SER A 27 17.46 -10.90 -18.58
N ASN A 28 17.77 -9.61 -18.39
CA ASN A 28 18.99 -9.00 -18.86
C ASN A 28 20.09 -8.90 -17.78
N GLY A 29 19.86 -9.50 -16.60
CA GLY A 29 20.87 -9.56 -15.55
C GLY A 29 21.11 -8.23 -14.80
N TYR A 30 20.20 -7.25 -14.92
CA TYR A 30 20.32 -5.98 -14.18
C TYR A 30 19.94 -6.13 -12.69
N ILE A 31 19.19 -7.17 -12.35
CA ILE A 31 18.81 -7.49 -10.98
C ILE A 31 19.42 -8.86 -10.63
N PRO A 32 20.10 -9.00 -9.47
CA PRO A 32 20.59 -10.29 -9.01
C PRO A 32 19.44 -11.28 -8.85
N TRP A 33 19.53 -12.40 -9.57
CA TRP A 33 18.51 -13.45 -9.51
C TRP A 33 18.93 -14.57 -8.57
N ILE A 34 18.04 -14.96 -7.67
CA ILE A 34 18.21 -16.14 -6.82
C ILE A 34 17.12 -17.15 -7.18
N SER A 35 17.54 -18.32 -7.63
CA SER A 35 16.65 -19.44 -7.91
C SER A 35 16.14 -20.06 -6.61
N PHE A 36 14.90 -20.55 -6.61
CA PHE A 36 14.36 -21.33 -5.50
C PHE A 36 15.21 -22.56 -5.17
N PHE A 37 15.72 -23.24 -6.18
CA PHE A 37 16.51 -24.45 -6.00
C PHE A 37 17.92 -24.19 -5.46
N GLU A 38 18.48 -22.99 -5.72
CA GLU A 38 19.79 -22.60 -5.21
C GLU A 38 19.71 -22.12 -3.75
N ASN A 39 18.64 -21.44 -3.38
CA ASN A 39 18.46 -20.93 -2.02
C ASN A 39 16.97 -20.85 -1.66
N SER A 40 16.36 -21.99 -1.35
CA SER A 40 14.94 -22.07 -0.98
C SER A 40 14.62 -21.32 0.32
N PHE A 41 15.56 -21.29 1.28
CA PHE A 41 15.38 -20.54 2.53
C PHE A 41 15.22 -19.03 2.24
N TRP A 42 16.12 -18.47 1.44
CA TRP A 42 16.06 -17.05 1.06
C TRP A 42 14.78 -16.73 0.27
N PHE A 43 14.39 -17.62 -0.64
CA PHE A 43 13.17 -17.45 -1.42
C PHE A 43 11.93 -17.37 -0.50
N ILE A 44 11.79 -18.34 0.42
CA ILE A 44 10.68 -18.34 1.40
C ILE A 44 10.72 -17.11 2.30
N PHE A 45 11.93 -16.75 2.79
CA PHE A 45 12.13 -15.55 3.59
C PHE A 45 11.63 -14.30 2.83
N MET A 46 11.99 -14.13 1.56
CA MET A 46 11.56 -13.00 0.76
C MET A 46 10.05 -12.98 0.52
N VAL A 47 9.43 -14.14 0.30
CA VAL A 47 7.95 -14.23 0.19
C VAL A 47 7.27 -13.70 1.46
N LEU A 48 7.80 -14.06 2.64
CA LEU A 48 7.27 -13.58 3.93
C LEU A 48 7.59 -12.09 4.18
N MET A 49 8.67 -11.58 3.62
CA MET A 49 9.07 -10.18 3.78
C MET A 49 8.34 -9.22 2.86
N VAL A 50 7.77 -9.68 1.75
CA VAL A 50 7.03 -8.82 0.80
C VAL A 50 5.96 -7.96 1.48
N PRO A 51 5.06 -8.48 2.33
CA PRO A 51 4.08 -7.65 3.03
C PRO A 51 4.72 -6.56 3.88
N ILE A 52 5.78 -6.89 4.62
CA ILE A 52 6.49 -5.95 5.52
C ILE A 52 7.20 -4.86 4.71
N ILE A 53 7.86 -5.24 3.62
CA ILE A 53 8.52 -4.28 2.71
C ILE A 53 7.46 -3.36 2.07
N HIS A 54 6.31 -3.92 1.70
CA HIS A 54 5.22 -3.14 1.13
C HIS A 54 4.65 -2.14 2.16
N ASP A 55 4.34 -2.57 3.37
CA ASP A 55 3.82 -1.72 4.44
C ASP A 55 4.78 -0.57 4.76
N PHE A 56 6.08 -0.86 4.87
CA PHE A 56 7.10 0.16 5.09
C PHE A 56 7.15 1.16 3.93
N HIS A 57 7.20 0.67 2.70
CA HIS A 57 7.22 1.50 1.51
C HIS A 57 5.98 2.38 1.43
N PHE A 58 4.80 1.78 1.61
CA PHE A 58 3.53 2.47 1.60
C PHE A 58 3.49 3.58 2.65
N TYR A 59 3.87 3.29 3.90
CA TYR A 59 3.94 4.30 4.96
C TYR A 59 4.83 5.49 4.57
N CYS A 60 6.03 5.22 4.05
CA CYS A 60 6.97 6.28 3.65
C CYS A 60 6.43 7.12 2.50
N ILE A 61 5.92 6.48 1.45
CA ILE A 61 5.36 7.18 0.28
C ILE A 61 4.10 7.95 0.66
N HIS A 62 3.23 7.36 1.47
CA HIS A 62 1.99 8.00 1.89
C HIS A 62 2.26 9.27 2.71
N ARG A 63 3.21 9.22 3.65
CA ARG A 63 3.66 10.44 4.35
C ARG A 63 4.29 11.47 3.40
N LEU A 64 5.07 11.01 2.42
CA LEU A 64 5.68 11.90 1.43
C LEU A 64 4.62 12.66 0.62
N ILE A 65 3.60 11.96 0.11
CA ILE A 65 2.56 12.60 -0.72
C ILE A 65 1.61 13.47 0.10
N HIS A 66 1.65 13.41 1.43
CA HIS A 66 0.94 14.33 2.32
C HIS A 66 1.67 15.66 2.56
N ILE A 67 2.91 15.86 2.10
CA ILE A 67 3.50 17.21 2.14
C ILE A 67 2.66 18.18 1.29
N PRO A 68 2.46 19.45 1.71
CA PRO A 68 1.44 20.33 1.14
C PRO A 68 1.45 20.44 -0.38
N PHE A 69 2.63 20.48 -1.00
CA PHE A 69 2.76 20.57 -2.45
C PHE A 69 2.27 19.29 -3.16
N LEU A 70 2.73 18.11 -2.72
CA LEU A 70 2.34 16.83 -3.33
C LEU A 70 0.88 16.48 -2.99
N TYR A 71 0.42 16.80 -1.78
CA TYR A 71 -0.98 16.63 -1.43
C TYR A 71 -1.89 17.39 -2.40
N LYS A 72 -1.64 18.69 -2.58
CA LYS A 72 -2.47 19.55 -3.42
C LYS A 72 -2.60 19.05 -4.86
N TRP A 73 -1.52 18.59 -5.47
CA TRP A 73 -1.47 18.28 -6.89
C TRP A 73 -1.63 16.78 -7.21
N VAL A 74 -1.35 15.91 -6.26
CA VAL A 74 -1.32 14.46 -6.47
C VAL A 74 -2.35 13.76 -5.59
N HIS A 75 -2.17 13.80 -4.28
CA HIS A 75 -2.90 12.93 -3.34
C HIS A 75 -4.32 13.41 -3.02
N SER A 76 -4.61 14.70 -3.21
CA SER A 76 -5.98 15.23 -3.08
C SER A 76 -6.99 14.55 -4.00
N VAL A 77 -6.55 13.93 -5.10
CA VAL A 77 -7.40 13.14 -5.99
C VAL A 77 -7.97 11.92 -5.25
N HIS A 78 -7.12 11.22 -4.50
CA HIS A 78 -7.51 10.08 -3.68
C HIS A 78 -8.44 10.48 -2.53
N HIS A 79 -8.13 11.57 -1.84
CA HIS A 79 -8.92 12.12 -0.73
C HIS A 79 -10.25 12.76 -1.13
N LYS A 80 -10.57 12.91 -2.42
CA LYS A 80 -11.95 13.25 -2.86
C LYS A 80 -12.98 12.19 -2.46
N SER A 81 -12.53 10.97 -2.23
CA SER A 81 -13.33 9.85 -1.73
C SER A 81 -13.45 9.94 -0.20
N VAL A 82 -14.29 10.83 0.31
CA VAL A 82 -14.49 11.05 1.77
C VAL A 82 -15.05 9.79 2.45
N ASN A 83 -15.85 9.02 1.76
CA ASN A 83 -16.32 7.70 2.17
C ASN A 83 -15.64 6.64 1.28
N PRO A 84 -14.51 6.09 1.70
CA PRO A 84 -13.81 5.07 0.92
C PRO A 84 -14.71 3.88 0.59
N SER A 85 -14.54 3.35 -0.60
CA SER A 85 -15.19 2.12 -1.06
C SER A 85 -14.16 1.24 -1.76
N PRO A 86 -14.37 -0.08 -1.87
CA PRO A 86 -13.43 -0.96 -2.58
C PRO A 86 -13.08 -0.45 -3.97
N TRP A 87 -14.01 0.26 -4.60
CA TRP A 87 -13.85 0.83 -5.93
C TRP A 87 -12.98 2.09 -5.96
N SER A 88 -12.82 2.79 -4.84
CA SER A 88 -11.97 3.97 -4.72
C SER A 88 -10.53 3.65 -4.28
N SER A 89 -10.22 2.40 -3.95
CA SER A 89 -8.91 1.99 -3.43
C SER A 89 -7.74 2.36 -4.33
N LEU A 90 -7.93 2.30 -5.65
CA LEU A 90 -6.95 2.70 -6.65
C LEU A 90 -7.41 3.94 -7.44
N SER A 91 -8.27 4.78 -6.87
CA SER A 91 -8.62 6.08 -7.44
C SER A 91 -7.55 7.11 -7.06
N MET A 92 -6.48 7.14 -7.83
CA MET A 92 -5.24 7.85 -7.54
C MET A 92 -4.76 8.65 -8.74
N HIS A 93 -3.97 9.69 -8.50
CA HIS A 93 -3.27 10.41 -9.57
C HIS A 93 -2.19 9.52 -10.24
N PRO A 94 -1.86 9.68 -11.53
CA PRO A 94 -0.81 8.91 -12.20
C PRO A 94 0.53 8.84 -11.47
N ILE A 95 0.98 9.96 -10.91
CA ILE A 95 2.21 10.02 -10.10
C ILE A 95 2.08 9.16 -8.84
N GLU A 96 0.92 9.17 -8.21
CA GLU A 96 0.67 8.37 -7.02
C GLU A 96 0.66 6.86 -7.35
N HIS A 97 0.07 6.46 -8.47
CA HIS A 97 0.16 5.07 -8.94
C HIS A 97 1.61 4.62 -9.13
N PHE A 98 2.43 5.46 -9.77
CA PHE A 98 3.84 5.16 -9.94
C PHE A 98 4.56 5.02 -8.58
N LEU A 99 4.38 5.97 -7.69
CA LEU A 99 4.98 5.94 -6.34
C LEU A 99 4.48 4.74 -5.53
N TYR A 100 3.20 4.43 -5.59
CA TYR A 100 2.61 3.31 -4.89
C TYR A 100 3.18 1.96 -5.34
N PHE A 101 3.23 1.72 -6.66
CA PHE A 101 3.77 0.48 -7.22
C PHE A 101 5.29 0.44 -7.28
N SER A 102 6.00 1.55 -7.04
CA SER A 102 7.47 1.58 -6.98
C SER A 102 8.06 0.75 -5.85
N THR A 103 7.21 0.22 -4.94
CA THR A 103 7.61 -0.80 -3.96
C THR A 103 8.39 -1.96 -4.59
N VAL A 104 8.14 -2.30 -5.85
CA VAL A 104 8.86 -3.36 -6.57
C VAL A 104 10.34 -3.04 -6.81
N PHE A 105 10.74 -1.77 -6.75
CA PHE A 105 12.14 -1.38 -6.96
C PHE A 105 13.08 -1.77 -5.81
N TRP A 106 12.55 -2.22 -4.68
CA TRP A 106 13.38 -2.85 -3.64
C TRP A 106 14.17 -4.05 -4.14
N HIS A 107 13.69 -4.74 -5.21
CA HIS A 107 14.39 -5.86 -5.82
C HIS A 107 15.68 -5.47 -6.58
N PHE A 108 15.89 -4.18 -6.85
CA PHE A 108 17.20 -3.70 -7.36
C PHE A 108 18.28 -3.71 -6.28
N ILE A 109 17.89 -3.68 -5.00
CA ILE A 109 18.78 -3.61 -3.84
C ILE A 109 18.84 -4.98 -3.14
N ILE A 110 17.68 -5.65 -3.03
CA ILE A 110 17.57 -6.94 -2.33
C ILE A 110 17.53 -8.04 -3.38
N PRO A 111 18.53 -8.95 -3.40
CA PRO A 111 18.56 -10.08 -4.32
C PRO A 111 17.27 -10.90 -4.22
N SER A 112 16.64 -11.18 -5.34
CA SER A 112 15.30 -11.73 -5.37
C SER A 112 15.05 -12.65 -6.58
N ASN A 113 13.79 -12.89 -6.86
CA ASN A 113 13.33 -13.74 -7.94
C ASN A 113 12.18 -13.02 -8.69
N PRO A 114 12.07 -13.17 -10.03
CA PRO A 114 10.98 -12.58 -10.80
C PRO A 114 9.59 -12.87 -10.26
N ILE A 115 9.36 -14.10 -9.75
CA ILE A 115 8.08 -14.50 -9.17
C ILE A 115 7.75 -13.68 -7.90
N ILE A 116 8.77 -13.39 -7.07
CA ILE A 116 8.58 -12.58 -5.85
C ILE A 116 8.27 -11.12 -6.23
N ALA A 117 8.93 -10.58 -7.26
CA ALA A 117 8.62 -9.23 -7.76
C ALA A 117 7.19 -9.13 -8.30
N LEU A 118 6.75 -10.14 -9.06
CA LEU A 118 5.35 -10.22 -9.51
C LEU A 118 4.38 -10.35 -8.34
N TYR A 119 4.70 -11.20 -7.35
CA TYR A 119 3.91 -11.34 -6.13
C TYR A 119 3.78 -9.99 -5.40
N GLN A 120 4.87 -9.24 -5.24
CA GLN A 120 4.83 -7.92 -4.59
C GLN A 120 3.91 -6.93 -5.32
N LEU A 121 3.96 -6.86 -6.64
CA LEU A 121 3.05 -6.01 -7.42
C LEU A 121 1.58 -6.42 -7.31
N HIS A 122 1.30 -7.74 -7.21
CA HIS A 122 -0.05 -8.21 -6.98
C HIS A 122 -0.50 -7.95 -5.54
N PHE A 123 0.37 -8.18 -4.57
CA PHE A 123 0.11 -7.86 -3.17
C PHE A 123 -0.23 -6.38 -3.00
N ALA A 124 0.56 -5.47 -3.59
CA ALA A 124 0.25 -4.04 -3.60
C ALA A 124 -1.12 -3.73 -4.22
N GLY A 125 -1.44 -4.33 -5.39
CA GLY A 125 -2.71 -4.11 -6.07
C GLY A 125 -3.94 -4.58 -5.26
N PHE A 126 -3.83 -5.69 -4.56
CA PHE A 126 -4.91 -6.22 -3.71
C PHE A 126 -4.93 -5.58 -2.33
N GLY A 127 -3.76 -5.24 -1.77
CA GLY A 127 -3.61 -4.69 -0.42
C GLY A 127 -4.33 -3.37 -0.20
N ALA A 128 -4.52 -2.57 -1.25
CA ALA A 128 -5.28 -1.33 -1.17
C ALA A 128 -6.79 -1.54 -0.90
N VAL A 129 -7.35 -2.70 -1.27
CA VAL A 129 -8.80 -2.95 -1.21
C VAL A 129 -9.31 -3.09 0.22
N PRO A 130 -8.71 -3.90 1.12
CA PRO A 130 -9.20 -4.08 2.49
C PRO A 130 -9.36 -2.78 3.27
N GLY A 131 -8.44 -1.82 3.12
CA GLY A 131 -8.55 -0.50 3.77
C GLY A 131 -9.77 0.32 3.33
N HIS A 132 -10.43 -0.05 2.23
CA HIS A 132 -11.54 0.70 1.63
C HIS A 132 -12.89 -0.03 1.67
N VAL A 133 -13.01 -1.17 2.36
CA VAL A 133 -14.24 -2.00 2.30
C VAL A 133 -15.42 -1.49 3.12
N GLY A 134 -15.27 -0.48 3.97
CA GLY A 134 -16.37 0.11 4.74
C GLY A 134 -16.84 -0.71 5.96
N PHE A 135 -16.19 -1.82 6.27
CA PHE A 135 -16.36 -2.61 7.50
C PHE A 135 -14.99 -3.00 8.06
N ASP A 136 -14.89 -3.04 9.38
CA ASP A 136 -13.62 -3.19 10.08
C ASP A 136 -13.23 -4.64 10.32
N LYS A 137 -14.21 -5.54 10.40
CA LYS A 137 -14.01 -6.95 10.70
C LYS A 137 -14.82 -7.86 9.80
N VAL A 138 -14.20 -8.97 9.41
CA VAL A 138 -14.89 -10.10 8.77
C VAL A 138 -14.98 -11.22 9.79
N GLU A 139 -16.18 -11.71 10.07
CA GLU A 139 -16.40 -12.91 10.89
C GLU A 139 -16.11 -14.16 10.06
N ILE A 140 -15.14 -14.96 10.51
CA ILE A 140 -14.79 -16.25 9.89
C ILE A 140 -15.57 -17.40 10.57
N SER A 141 -15.79 -17.28 11.88
CA SER A 141 -16.57 -18.19 12.69
C SER A 141 -17.02 -17.49 13.98
N GLU A 142 -17.89 -18.13 14.80
CA GLU A 142 -18.49 -17.56 16.02
C GLU A 142 -17.51 -16.81 16.96
N ASN A 143 -16.20 -17.13 16.93
CA ASN A 143 -15.21 -16.50 17.80
C ASN A 143 -13.92 -16.10 17.05
N LYS A 144 -13.95 -16.03 15.70
CA LYS A 144 -12.78 -15.65 14.91
C LYS A 144 -13.15 -14.54 13.94
N THR A 145 -12.51 -13.41 14.12
CA THR A 145 -12.63 -12.27 13.22
C THR A 145 -11.29 -11.98 12.56
N PHE A 146 -11.35 -11.48 11.33
CA PHE A 146 -10.21 -10.91 10.60
C PHE A 146 -10.42 -9.40 10.51
N ASP A 147 -9.42 -8.63 10.90
CA ASP A 147 -9.43 -7.19 10.81
C ASP A 147 -9.09 -6.73 9.38
N THR A 148 -9.87 -5.81 8.83
CA THR A 148 -9.65 -5.24 7.49
C THR A 148 -8.87 -3.94 7.54
N HIS A 149 -8.65 -3.36 8.74
CA HIS A 149 -8.03 -2.06 8.97
C HIS A 149 -8.74 -0.87 8.28
N ALA A 150 -9.97 -1.08 7.79
CA ALA A 150 -10.73 -0.09 7.07
C ALA A 150 -11.07 1.14 7.93
N TYR A 151 -11.28 0.96 9.24
CA TYR A 151 -11.57 2.06 10.16
C TYR A 151 -10.37 3.01 10.30
N MET A 152 -9.16 2.49 10.39
CA MET A 152 -7.94 3.31 10.48
C MET A 152 -7.75 4.13 9.21
N HIS A 153 -7.99 3.55 8.05
CA HIS A 153 -7.92 4.25 6.78
C HIS A 153 -9.06 5.27 6.61
N TYR A 154 -10.26 4.95 7.09
CA TYR A 154 -11.36 5.93 7.17
C TYR A 154 -10.98 7.15 8.04
N LEU A 155 -10.36 6.93 9.20
CA LEU A 155 -9.87 8.02 10.04
C LEU A 155 -8.80 8.85 9.34
N HIS A 156 -7.94 8.20 8.54
CA HIS A 156 -6.97 8.88 7.71
C HIS A 156 -7.65 9.82 6.70
N HIS A 157 -8.64 9.35 5.94
CA HIS A 157 -9.40 10.18 5.02
C HIS A 157 -10.14 11.34 5.72
N LYS A 158 -10.54 11.14 6.97
CA LYS A 158 -11.25 12.15 7.77
C LYS A 158 -10.32 13.23 8.33
N TYR A 159 -9.14 12.85 8.84
CA TYR A 159 -8.25 13.75 9.57
C TYR A 159 -6.96 14.12 8.81
N PHE A 160 -6.65 13.46 7.73
CA PHE A 160 -5.55 13.69 6.78
C PHE A 160 -4.14 13.43 7.33
N ASN A 161 -3.82 13.82 8.57
CA ASN A 161 -2.47 13.78 9.14
C ASN A 161 -2.26 12.64 10.15
N VAL A 162 -3.04 11.57 10.06
CA VAL A 162 -2.99 10.41 10.96
C VAL A 162 -3.12 9.12 10.17
N ASN A 163 -2.70 8.00 10.74
CA ASN A 163 -2.93 6.64 10.22
C ASN A 163 -2.49 6.44 8.75
N TYR A 164 -1.29 6.90 8.42
CA TYR A 164 -0.76 6.82 7.05
C TYR A 164 -0.54 5.38 6.56
N GLY A 165 -0.17 4.45 7.44
CA GLY A 165 0.04 3.03 7.11
C GLY A 165 -1.14 2.14 7.43
N GLY A 166 -2.11 2.66 8.19
CA GLY A 166 -3.10 1.81 8.84
C GLY A 166 -2.46 0.86 9.87
N ASP A 167 -3.23 -0.10 10.38
CA ASP A 167 -2.71 -1.14 11.28
C ASP A 167 -2.25 -2.36 10.44
N GLY A 168 -1.24 -2.17 9.56
CA GLY A 168 -0.62 -3.26 8.81
C GLY A 168 0.10 -4.27 9.72
N LEU A 169 0.87 -5.18 9.13
CA LEU A 169 1.66 -6.16 9.91
C LEU A 169 2.64 -5.50 10.86
N VAL A 170 3.18 -4.34 10.49
CA VAL A 170 4.03 -3.52 11.36
C VAL A 170 3.28 -2.22 11.67
N PRO A 171 3.05 -1.89 12.96
CA PRO A 171 2.28 -0.72 13.35
C PRO A 171 3.10 0.58 13.21
N PHE A 172 3.46 0.96 11.99
CA PHE A 172 4.31 2.12 11.72
C PHE A 172 3.72 3.42 12.27
N ASP A 173 2.41 3.60 12.23
CA ASP A 173 1.77 4.79 12.78
C ASP A 173 1.97 4.92 14.29
N ARG A 174 1.99 3.80 15.03
CA ARG A 174 2.30 3.80 16.47
C ARG A 174 3.78 4.10 16.73
N VAL A 175 4.67 3.51 15.92
CA VAL A 175 6.11 3.71 16.03
C VAL A 175 6.51 5.16 15.78
N PHE A 176 5.88 5.79 14.78
CA PHE A 176 6.20 7.16 14.37
C PHE A 176 5.25 8.23 14.92
N GLY A 177 4.34 7.86 15.83
CA GLY A 177 3.47 8.81 16.53
C GLY A 177 2.37 9.44 15.66
N THR A 178 1.98 8.77 14.57
CA THR A 178 0.90 9.21 13.67
C THR A 178 -0.40 8.42 13.85
N TYR A 179 -0.45 7.54 14.85
CA TYR A 179 -1.63 6.74 15.16
C TYR A 179 -2.76 7.55 15.77
N HIS A 180 -4.00 7.28 15.37
CA HIS A 180 -5.23 7.85 15.91
C HIS A 180 -6.31 6.77 16.01
N ASP A 181 -6.92 6.61 17.17
CA ASP A 181 -7.91 5.55 17.46
C ASP A 181 -9.38 5.96 17.23
N GLY A 182 -9.61 7.22 16.82
CA GLY A 182 -10.95 7.78 16.63
C GLY A 182 -11.60 8.34 17.90
N SER A 183 -10.93 8.29 19.07
CA SER A 183 -11.47 8.82 20.32
C SER A 183 -11.38 10.34 20.39
N LYS A 184 -12.26 10.96 21.21
CA LYS A 184 -12.24 12.41 21.47
C LYS A 184 -10.95 12.88 22.17
N ASP A 185 -10.28 11.99 22.90
CA ASP A 185 -9.02 12.29 23.58
C ASP A 185 -7.89 12.52 22.57
N TYR A 186 -7.89 11.78 21.47
CA TYR A 186 -6.98 12.03 20.34
C TYR A 186 -7.35 13.30 19.56
N ASP A 187 -8.65 13.60 19.38
CA ASP A 187 -9.11 14.84 18.76
C ASP A 187 -8.57 16.08 19.48
N SER A 188 -8.47 16.03 20.82
CA SER A 188 -7.94 17.13 21.62
C SER A 188 -6.44 17.33 21.44
N LYS A 189 -5.68 16.25 21.24
CA LYS A 189 -4.22 16.28 20.99
C LYS A 189 -3.86 16.82 19.60
N LEU A 190 -4.73 16.65 18.61
CA LEU A 190 -4.51 17.20 17.26
C LEU A 190 -4.71 18.73 17.19
N LYS A 191 -5.41 19.32 18.18
CA LYS A 191 -5.70 20.75 18.26
C LYS A 191 -4.72 21.54 19.13
N SER A 192 -3.86 20.86 19.86
CA SER A 192 -2.80 21.44 20.71
C SER A 192 -1.47 21.55 19.95
#